data_faf2bb57cce34f59f5b57f15c759e66f
#
_entry.id   faf2bb57cce34f59f5b57f15c759e66f
#
_cell.length_a   1.000
_cell.length_b   1.000
_cell.length_c   1.000
_cell.angle_alpha   90.00
_cell.angle_beta   90.00
_cell.angle_gamma   90.00
#
_symmetry.space_group_name_H-M   'P 1'
#
loop_
_entity.id
_entity.type
_entity.pdbx_description
1 polymer ?
#
loop_
_entity_poly.entity_id
_entity_poly.type
_entity_poly.pdbx_seq_one_letter_code
_entity_poly.pdbx_strand_id
1 'polypeptide(L)'
;MSGGFLSLGAALVSVAAAQAAPVSVGGLLADLNRFRGQPVTVSGTMSHFREHVTRTRTRYYTFDFGDGTQTVRVTSYEKPECQSGAATVEGTFEQVKWRVKVNYSYEEIIARNVTCFLGHEPKTK
;
A
#
# COMPACT_ATOMS: atom_id res chain seq x y z
N MET A 1 40.77 -27.22 -12.54
CA MET A 1 40.40 -27.01 -12.42
C MET A 1 39.61 -26.57 -12.03
N SER A 2 39.21 -26.30 -11.78
CA SER A 2 38.49 -25.98 -11.43
C SER A 2 37.70 -25.26 -11.27
N GLY A 3 37.40 -24.98 -11.21
CA GLY A 3 36.64 -24.25 -11.10
C GLY A 3 35.73 -24.01 -10.63
N GLY A 4 35.33 -24.08 -10.30
CA GLY A 4 34.42 -23.87 -9.87
C GLY A 4 33.77 -23.09 -9.53
N PHE A 5 33.61 -22.71 -9.53
CA PHE A 5 32.98 -22.10 -9.20
C PHE A 5 32.09 -21.51 -9.07
N LEU A 6 31.94 -21.48 -9.09
CA LEU A 6 31.18 -20.99 -9.06
C LEU A 6 30.25 -20.67 -8.71
N SER A 7 30.02 -20.85 -8.47
CA SER A 7 29.02 -20.61 -8.20
C SER A 7 28.62 -19.87 -7.70
N LEU A 8 28.68 -19.55 -7.44
CA LEU A 8 28.27 -18.85 -6.98
C LEU A 8 27.52 -18.14 -6.90
N GLY A 9 27.34 -17.99 -6.74
CA GLY A 9 26.68 -17.16 -6.55
C GLY A 9 25.79 -16.96 -6.73
N ALA A 10 25.61 -17.12 -6.87
CA ALA A 10 24.69 -16.78 -7.16
C ALA A 10 23.86 -16.57 -6.49
N ALA A 11 23.76 -16.86 -6.02
CA ALA A 11 22.87 -16.72 -5.41
C ALA A 11 22.48 -15.67 -5.06
N LEU A 12 22.55 -15.43 -5.03
CA LEU A 12 22.10 -14.60 -4.73
C LEU A 12 21.45 -13.84 -4.89
N VAL A 13 21.46 -13.86 -4.91
CA VAL A 13 21.04 -13.10 -5.10
C VAL A 13 19.99 -12.80 -5.16
N SER A 14 19.67 -12.96 -5.24
CA SER A 14 18.66 -12.73 -5.44
C SER A 14 17.96 -12.21 -4.90
N VAL A 15 17.88 -12.15 -4.62
CA VAL A 15 17.23 -11.86 -4.09
C VAL A 15 16.75 -10.81 -3.85
N ALA A 16 17.01 -10.64 -3.37
CA ALA A 16 16.64 -9.62 -2.91
C ALA A 16 16.07 -8.73 -3.69
N ALA A 17 16.52 -8.65 -4.46
CA ALA A 17 16.02 -7.81 -5.18
C ALA A 17 14.67 -7.63 -5.20
N ALA A 18 14.07 -8.19 -4.52
CA ALA A 18 12.72 -8.12 -4.54
C ALA A 18 12.14 -6.82 -4.32
N GLN A 19 12.85 -5.88 -3.95
CA GLN A 19 12.24 -4.64 -3.63
C GLN A 19 11.93 -3.86 -4.86
N ALA A 20 10.71 -3.65 -5.16
CA ALA A 20 10.31 -2.79 -6.26
C ALA A 20 10.20 -1.36 -5.78
N ALA A 21 10.48 -0.43 -6.65
CA ALA A 21 10.26 0.97 -6.32
C ALA A 21 8.77 1.22 -6.13
N PRO A 22 8.39 2.12 -5.23
CA PRO A 22 6.98 2.43 -5.06
C PRO A 22 6.39 3.05 -6.33
N VAL A 23 5.14 2.74 -6.60
CA VAL A 23 4.41 3.41 -7.67
C VAL A 23 3.59 4.53 -7.06
N SER A 24 3.25 5.51 -7.87
CA SER A 24 2.37 6.57 -7.43
C SER A 24 0.92 6.07 -7.49
N VAL A 25 0.02 6.79 -6.82
CA VAL A 25 -1.39 6.48 -6.90
C VAL A 25 -1.85 6.58 -8.35
N GLY A 26 -1.41 7.61 -9.08
CA GLY A 26 -1.77 7.74 -10.48
C GLY A 26 -1.28 6.59 -11.32
N GLY A 27 -0.07 6.12 -11.07
CA GLY A 27 0.46 4.97 -11.81
C GLY A 27 -0.32 3.71 -11.52
N LEU A 28 -0.73 3.53 -10.28
CA LEU A 28 -1.54 2.39 -9.91
C LEU A 28 -2.90 2.41 -10.63
N LEU A 29 -3.56 3.55 -10.60
CA LEU A 29 -4.89 3.67 -11.16
C LEU A 29 -4.88 3.70 -12.68
N ALA A 30 -3.76 4.00 -13.29
CA ALA A 30 -3.65 4.01 -14.74
C ALA A 30 -3.55 2.60 -15.33
N ASP A 31 -3.30 1.59 -14.50
CA ASP A 31 -3.05 0.25 -15.02
C ASP A 31 -3.71 -0.78 -14.09
N LEU A 32 -5.02 -0.69 -13.95
CA LEU A 32 -5.76 -1.50 -12.99
C LEU A 32 -5.59 -2.99 -13.23
N ASN A 33 -5.63 -3.40 -14.48
CA ASN A 33 -5.56 -4.82 -14.77
C ASN A 33 -4.22 -5.42 -14.37
N ARG A 34 -3.18 -4.63 -14.44
CA ARG A 34 -1.86 -5.10 -14.06
C ARG A 34 -1.75 -5.33 -12.56
N PHE A 35 -2.34 -4.42 -11.79
CA PHE A 35 -2.12 -4.42 -10.34
C PHE A 35 -3.21 -5.11 -9.54
N ARG A 36 -4.36 -5.34 -10.14
CA ARG A 36 -5.49 -5.92 -9.41
C ARG A 36 -5.14 -7.30 -8.89
N GLY A 37 -5.34 -7.51 -7.60
CA GLY A 37 -5.01 -8.76 -6.94
C GLY A 37 -3.53 -8.95 -6.64
N GLN A 38 -2.72 -7.95 -6.87
CA GLN A 38 -1.27 -8.06 -6.74
C GLN A 38 -0.77 -7.29 -5.53
N PRO A 39 0.35 -7.73 -4.95
CA PRO A 39 1.01 -6.92 -3.94
C PRO A 39 1.55 -5.65 -4.59
N VAL A 40 1.38 -4.54 -3.90
CA VAL A 40 1.82 -3.23 -4.39
C VAL A 40 2.50 -2.47 -3.27
N THR A 41 3.38 -1.57 -3.67
CA THR A 41 3.97 -0.58 -2.79
C THR A 41 3.69 0.77 -3.43
N VAL A 42 2.95 1.62 -2.73
CA VAL A 42 2.43 2.85 -3.30
C VAL A 42 2.82 4.02 -2.42
N SER A 43 3.30 5.08 -3.03
CA SER A 43 3.59 6.33 -2.32
C SER A 43 2.49 7.33 -2.56
N GLY A 44 2.17 8.11 -1.54
CA GLY A 44 1.13 9.10 -1.65
C GLY A 44 0.98 9.88 -0.37
N THR A 45 -0.16 10.57 -0.27
CA THR A 45 -0.47 11.40 0.88
C THR A 45 -1.78 10.94 1.49
N MET A 46 -1.76 10.73 2.81
CA MET A 46 -2.92 10.29 3.57
C MET A 46 -3.83 11.47 3.91
N SER A 47 -5.13 11.24 3.81
CA SER A 47 -6.13 12.19 4.29
C SER A 47 -7.39 11.43 4.67
N HIS A 48 -8.29 12.09 5.38
CA HIS A 48 -9.60 11.53 5.75
C HIS A 48 -9.47 10.22 6.52
N PHE A 49 -8.55 10.19 7.48
CA PHE A 49 -8.34 9.02 8.31
C PHE A 49 -9.56 8.79 9.20
N ARG A 50 -9.98 7.54 9.31
CA ARG A 50 -11.09 7.15 10.16
C ARG A 50 -10.83 5.81 10.82
N GLU A 51 -11.29 5.68 12.05
CA GLU A 51 -11.28 4.43 12.75
C GLU A 51 -12.68 3.84 12.73
N HIS A 52 -12.79 2.54 12.51
CA HIS A 52 -14.06 1.83 12.46
C HIS A 52 -14.01 0.67 13.44
N VAL A 53 -15.19 0.31 13.97
CA VAL A 53 -15.32 -0.84 14.86
C VAL A 53 -16.50 -1.66 14.35
N THR A 54 -16.26 -2.93 14.10
CA THR A 54 -17.33 -3.81 13.63
C THR A 54 -18.20 -4.28 14.78
N ARG A 55 -19.25 -4.99 14.46
CA ARG A 55 -20.10 -5.57 15.50
C ARG A 55 -19.36 -6.54 16.38
N THR A 56 -18.36 -7.21 15.87
CA THR A 56 -17.57 -8.16 16.62
C THR A 56 -16.40 -7.50 17.29
N ARG A 57 -16.39 -6.17 17.33
CA ARG A 57 -15.38 -5.36 17.98
C ARG A 57 -14.00 -5.44 17.34
N THR A 58 -13.97 -5.75 16.07
CA THR A 58 -12.75 -5.69 15.32
C THR A 58 -12.54 -4.25 14.85
N ARG A 59 -11.37 -3.71 15.10
CA ARG A 59 -11.05 -2.36 14.66
C ARG A 59 -10.36 -2.42 13.33
N TYR A 60 -10.67 -1.45 12.49
CA TYR A 60 -9.93 -1.25 11.26
C TYR A 60 -9.94 0.23 10.94
N TYR A 61 -9.10 0.61 10.03
CA TYR A 61 -8.82 2.01 9.75
C TYR A 61 -8.85 2.22 8.25
N THR A 62 -9.43 3.34 7.84
CA THR A 62 -9.45 3.68 6.41
C THR A 62 -8.95 5.08 6.22
N PHE A 63 -8.41 5.34 5.07
CA PHE A 63 -8.02 6.69 4.69
C PHE A 63 -7.98 6.78 3.18
N ASP A 64 -8.03 8.03 2.69
CA ASP A 64 -7.80 8.30 1.30
C ASP A 64 -6.32 8.48 1.08
N PHE A 65 -5.82 7.94 -0.02
CA PHE A 65 -4.40 7.98 -0.33
C PHE A 65 -4.28 8.54 -1.74
N GLY A 66 -3.60 9.66 -1.88
CA GLY A 66 -3.65 10.40 -3.12
C GLY A 66 -2.31 10.92 -3.58
N ASP A 67 -2.30 11.38 -4.83
CA ASP A 67 -1.12 12.00 -5.43
C ASP A 67 -1.38 13.46 -5.81
N GLY A 68 -2.47 14.02 -5.28
CA GLY A 68 -2.84 15.38 -5.60
C GLY A 68 -3.92 15.50 -6.67
N THR A 69 -4.10 14.47 -7.48
CA THR A 69 -5.13 14.50 -8.53
C THR A 69 -6.09 13.34 -8.40
N GLN A 70 -5.64 12.21 -7.91
CA GLN A 70 -6.47 11.02 -7.78
C GLN A 70 -6.26 10.42 -6.42
N THR A 71 -7.25 9.68 -5.92
CA THR A 71 -7.15 9.00 -4.64
C THR A 71 -7.60 7.57 -4.77
N VAL A 72 -7.11 6.74 -3.87
CA VAL A 72 -7.55 5.37 -3.71
C VAL A 72 -7.81 5.16 -2.22
N ARG A 73 -8.77 4.30 -1.90
CA ARG A 73 -9.06 3.95 -0.52
C ARG A 73 -8.02 2.98 -0.01
N VAL A 74 -7.58 3.18 1.22
CA VAL A 74 -6.72 2.21 1.90
C VAL A 74 -7.44 1.73 3.15
N THR A 75 -7.43 0.43 3.38
CA THR A 75 -7.97 -0.18 4.59
C THR A 75 -6.83 -0.90 5.29
N SER A 76 -6.68 -0.64 6.58
CA SER A 76 -5.63 -1.25 7.39
C SER A 76 -6.26 -1.84 8.64
N TYR A 77 -5.81 -3.03 9.01
CA TYR A 77 -6.29 -3.66 10.24
C TYR A 77 -5.37 -3.41 11.41
N GLU A 78 -4.26 -2.72 11.18
CA GLU A 78 -3.42 -2.21 12.24
C GLU A 78 -3.42 -0.70 12.17
N LYS A 79 -3.38 -0.06 13.32
CA LYS A 79 -3.43 1.40 13.35
C LYS A 79 -2.13 1.99 12.83
N PRO A 80 -2.19 2.79 11.78
CA PRO A 80 -0.99 3.48 11.30
C PRO A 80 -0.45 4.45 12.35
N GLU A 81 0.84 4.71 12.29
CA GLU A 81 1.44 5.64 13.23
C GLU A 81 1.13 7.09 12.89
N CYS A 82 0.70 7.37 11.69
CA CYS A 82 0.32 8.71 11.27
C CYS A 82 -1.09 8.67 10.73
N GLN A 83 -1.74 9.83 10.69
CA GLN A 83 -3.10 9.95 10.22
C GLN A 83 -3.23 10.89 9.05
N SER A 84 -2.13 11.51 8.66
CA SER A 84 -2.13 12.42 7.53
C SER A 84 -0.71 12.57 7.04
N GLY A 85 -0.56 13.12 5.86
CA GLY A 85 0.74 13.42 5.30
C GLY A 85 1.29 12.32 4.44
N ALA A 86 2.53 12.49 4.04
CA ALA A 86 3.18 11.58 3.11
C ALA A 86 3.45 10.23 3.76
N ALA A 87 3.24 9.18 3.00
CA ALA A 87 3.43 7.82 3.49
C ALA A 87 3.67 6.87 2.32
N THR A 88 4.09 5.67 2.65
CA THR A 88 4.19 4.56 1.71
C THR A 88 3.36 3.41 2.25
N VAL A 89 2.51 2.86 1.40
CA VAL A 89 1.62 1.77 1.77
C VAL A 89 2.02 0.53 1.01
N GLU A 90 2.20 -0.56 1.74
CA GLU A 90 2.40 -1.88 1.15
C GLU A 90 1.17 -2.71 1.42
N GLY A 91 0.65 -3.36 0.41
CA GLY A 91 -0.53 -4.18 0.58
C GLY A 91 -0.93 -4.84 -0.71
N THR A 92 -2.19 -5.25 -0.78
CA THR A 92 -2.74 -5.89 -1.95
C THR A 92 -3.79 -4.98 -2.57
N PHE A 93 -3.73 -4.79 -3.87
CA PHE A 93 -4.67 -3.94 -4.59
C PHE A 93 -5.86 -4.80 -4.98
N GLU A 94 -7.05 -4.42 -4.49
CA GLU A 94 -8.24 -5.22 -4.66
C GLU A 94 -9.34 -4.42 -5.29
N GLN A 95 -10.25 -5.12 -5.91
CA GLN A 95 -11.50 -4.52 -6.35
C GLN A 95 -12.60 -5.00 -5.42
N VAL A 96 -13.28 -4.06 -4.79
CA VAL A 96 -14.37 -4.38 -3.87
C VAL A 96 -15.68 -4.19 -4.60
N LYS A 97 -16.55 -5.17 -4.53
CA LYS A 97 -17.84 -5.14 -5.21
C LYS A 97 -18.96 -5.22 -4.19
N TRP A 98 -19.96 -4.41 -4.40
CA TRP A 98 -21.14 -4.40 -3.56
C TRP A 98 -22.36 -4.75 -4.39
N ARG A 99 -23.23 -5.54 -3.80
CA ARG A 99 -24.45 -5.96 -4.48
C ARG A 99 -25.61 -5.83 -3.53
N VAL A 100 -25.90 -4.66 -3.08
CA VAL A 100 -27.04 -4.50 -2.20
C VAL A 100 -28.20 -4.08 -3.06
N LYS A 101 -28.40 -2.81 -3.27
CA LYS A 101 -29.49 -2.35 -4.11
C LYS A 101 -29.03 -2.06 -5.50
N VAL A 102 -27.80 -1.61 -5.62
CA VAL A 102 -27.18 -1.42 -6.90
C VAL A 102 -25.84 -2.11 -6.85
N ASN A 103 -25.37 -2.52 -8.01
CA ASN A 103 -24.05 -3.10 -8.12
C ASN A 103 -23.06 -1.97 -8.35
N TYR A 104 -22.05 -1.89 -7.51
CA TYR A 104 -20.97 -0.97 -7.77
C TYR A 104 -19.67 -1.56 -7.24
N SER A 105 -18.58 -1.04 -7.73
CA SER A 105 -17.28 -1.51 -7.30
C SER A 105 -16.36 -0.32 -7.16
N TYR A 106 -15.33 -0.51 -6.37
CA TYR A 106 -14.26 0.48 -6.25
C TYR A 106 -12.96 -0.25 -5.95
N GLU A 107 -11.86 0.43 -6.19
CA GLU A 107 -10.55 -0.13 -5.92
C GLU A 107 -10.08 0.33 -4.56
N GLU A 108 -9.38 -0.55 -3.86
CA GLU A 108 -8.77 -0.19 -2.59
C GLU A 108 -7.51 -1.00 -2.39
N ILE A 109 -6.66 -0.51 -1.51
CA ILE A 109 -5.48 -1.23 -1.08
C ILE A 109 -5.77 -1.78 0.30
N ILE A 110 -5.61 -3.09 0.47
CA ILE A 110 -5.67 -3.69 1.80
C ILE A 110 -4.25 -3.67 2.31
N ALA A 111 -3.98 -2.77 3.24
CA ALA A 111 -2.62 -2.49 3.67
C ALA A 111 -2.10 -3.59 4.59
N ARG A 112 -0.88 -4.00 4.35
CA ARG A 112 -0.13 -4.84 5.26
C ARG A 112 0.77 -3.97 6.12
N ASN A 113 1.23 -2.86 5.58
CA ASN A 113 2.13 -1.98 6.28
C ASN A 113 1.99 -0.55 5.76
N VAL A 114 2.03 0.41 6.67
CA VAL A 114 1.99 1.83 6.33
C VAL A 114 3.21 2.46 6.97
N THR A 115 4.08 3.01 6.15
CA THR A 115 5.29 3.68 6.62
C THR A 115 5.11 5.18 6.48
N CYS A 116 5.18 5.88 7.58
CA CYS A 116 4.96 7.31 7.63
C CYS A 116 6.28 8.05 7.44
N PHE A 117 6.24 9.16 6.74
CA PHE A 117 7.41 10.00 6.59
C PHE A 117 7.40 11.01 7.71
N LEU A 118 8.08 10.69 8.78
CA LEU A 118 8.08 11.55 9.94
C LEU A 118 9.35 12.38 10.07
N GLY A 119 10.29 12.08 9.26
CA GLY A 119 11.60 12.67 9.50
C GLY A 119 11.67 14.15 9.32
N HIS A 120 10.74 14.70 8.59
CA HIS A 120 10.80 16.09 8.40
C HIS A 120 9.98 16.86 9.36
N GLU A 121 9.59 16.36 10.31
CA GLU A 121 8.76 16.96 11.12
C GLU A 121 9.28 17.64 12.03
N PRO A 122 9.63 18.23 12.26
CA PRO A 122 10.21 18.74 13.17
C PRO A 122 9.79 19.50 14.10
N LYS A 123 9.62 19.27 14.05
CA LYS A 123 9.32 19.71 14.72
C LYS A 123 9.12 20.07 15.43
N THR A 124 9.18 20.13 15.66
CA THR A 124 8.96 20.39 16.32
C THR A 124 8.86 20.79 16.96
N LYS A 125 8.94 21.02 17.41
CA LYS A 125 8.93 21.51 18.12
C LYS A 125 8.91 21.78 18.44
#